data_3a1ce798af10dd616dd7c9a1c0bd5c8f
#
_entry.id   3a1ce798af10dd616dd7c9a1c0bd5c8f
#
_cell.length_a   1.000
_cell.length_b   1.000
_cell.length_c   1.000
_cell.angle_alpha   90.00
_cell.angle_beta   90.00
_cell.angle_gamma   90.00
#
_symmetry.space_group_name_H-M   'P 1'
#
loop_
_entity.id
_entity.type
_entity.pdbx_description
1 polymer ?
#
loop_
_entity_poly.entity_id
_entity_poly.type
_entity_poly.pdbx_seq_one_letter_code
_entity_poly.pdbx_strand_id
1 'polypeptide(L)'
;MYFLYKELQRAVGAKLCCKAYFCSDSEENIITCSSDTMVVYRVVRTVSDSGEETDATKNEYHLRVVCEFPFAGEILSIAPIPLKQVSPYSATGRRDVLIMSFKGFYVSVVAFDTQSEELYNIECYDFHKEAVVTIDSRSEGNCEW
;
A
#
# COMPACT_ATOMS: atom_id res chain seq x y z
N MET A 1 -37.82 1.98 24.99
CA MET A 1 -36.71 1.01 24.69
C MET A 1 -35.65 1.77 23.92
N TYR A 2 -34.45 1.98 24.51
CA TYR A 2 -33.39 2.76 23.87
C TYR A 2 -32.35 1.76 23.38
N PHE A 3 -31.99 1.81 22.10
CA PHE A 3 -30.88 1.03 21.53
C PHE A 3 -29.62 1.91 21.56
N LEU A 4 -28.58 1.46 22.25
CA LEU A 4 -27.28 2.08 22.23
C LEU A 4 -26.47 1.43 21.10
N TYR A 5 -26.27 2.13 19.99
CA TYR A 5 -25.39 1.73 18.92
C TYR A 5 -23.99 2.28 19.21
N LYS A 6 -23.01 1.40 19.28
CA LYS A 6 -21.58 1.76 19.39
C LYS A 6 -20.86 1.11 18.24
N GLU A 7 -20.32 1.91 17.34
CA GLU A 7 -19.39 1.42 16.33
C GLU A 7 -18.08 1.04 17.01
N LEU A 8 -17.77 -0.24 17.05
CA LEU A 8 -16.54 -0.77 17.65
C LEU A 8 -15.36 -0.73 16.68
N GLN A 9 -15.66 -0.79 15.39
CA GLN A 9 -14.68 -0.71 14.33
C GLN A 9 -15.35 -0.14 13.08
N ARG A 10 -14.65 0.79 12.42
CA ARG A 10 -15.10 1.34 11.14
C ARG A 10 -15.18 0.21 10.10
N ALA A 11 -16.26 0.16 9.35
CA ALA A 11 -16.39 -0.80 8.26
C ALA A 11 -15.33 -0.50 7.19
N VAL A 12 -14.32 -1.38 7.08
CA VAL A 12 -13.27 -1.28 6.06
C VAL A 12 -13.62 -2.23 4.95
N GLY A 13 -14.17 -1.71 3.86
CA GLY A 13 -14.39 -2.45 2.62
C GLY A 13 -13.10 -2.61 1.83
N ALA A 14 -12.15 -3.44 2.32
CA ALA A 14 -10.93 -3.70 1.58
C ALA A 14 -11.24 -4.46 0.28
N LYS A 15 -10.96 -3.84 -0.87
CA LYS A 15 -11.11 -4.45 -2.20
C LYS A 15 -9.81 -5.07 -2.69
N LEU A 16 -8.67 -4.51 -2.29
CA LEU A 16 -7.34 -4.91 -2.72
C LEU A 16 -6.46 -5.14 -1.50
N CYS A 17 -5.52 -6.07 -1.62
CA CYS A 17 -4.55 -6.36 -0.58
C CYS A 17 -3.22 -6.79 -1.19
N CYS A 18 -2.12 -6.31 -0.63
CA CYS A 18 -0.79 -6.80 -0.94
C CYS A 18 0.10 -6.80 0.30
N LYS A 19 1.28 -7.42 0.18
CA LYS A 19 2.34 -7.39 1.18
C LYS A 19 3.55 -6.69 0.62
N ALA A 20 4.19 -5.86 1.44
CA ALA A 20 5.38 -5.10 1.03
C ALA A 20 6.24 -4.72 2.23
N TYR A 21 7.53 -4.54 2.03
CA TYR A 21 8.43 -3.86 2.96
C TYR A 21 8.30 -2.34 2.75
N PHE A 22 7.16 -1.78 3.13
CA PHE A 22 6.77 -0.43 2.76
C PHE A 22 7.18 0.63 3.78
N CYS A 23 6.78 0.46 5.04
CA CYS A 23 7.14 1.40 6.11
C CYS A 23 8.48 1.07 6.77
N SER A 24 9.00 -0.13 6.58
CA SER A 24 10.23 -0.61 7.18
C SER A 24 10.98 -1.53 6.20
N ASP A 25 12.30 -1.59 6.34
CA ASP A 25 13.16 -2.54 5.62
C ASP A 25 13.27 -3.89 6.33
N SER A 26 12.85 -3.97 7.58
CA SER A 26 12.95 -5.16 8.44
C SER A 26 11.63 -5.89 8.65
N GLU A 27 10.50 -5.22 8.45
CA GLU A 27 9.17 -5.78 8.68
C GLU A 27 8.29 -5.68 7.43
N GLU A 28 7.64 -6.79 7.09
CA GLU A 28 6.65 -6.84 6.03
C GLU A 28 5.32 -6.27 6.51
N ASN A 29 4.77 -5.32 5.77
CA ASN A 29 3.47 -4.72 6.03
C ASN A 29 2.38 -5.42 5.22
N ILE A 30 1.17 -5.45 5.75
CA ILE A 30 -0.04 -5.77 5.01
C ILE A 30 -0.70 -4.46 4.62
N ILE A 31 -0.93 -4.29 3.33
CA ILE A 31 -1.51 -3.07 2.76
C ILE A 31 -2.85 -3.42 2.16
N THR A 32 -3.88 -2.70 2.57
CA THR A 32 -5.22 -2.86 2.01
C THR A 32 -5.69 -1.56 1.39
N CYS A 33 -6.43 -1.66 0.30
CA CYS A 33 -7.08 -0.51 -0.30
C CYS A 33 -8.58 -0.72 -0.38
N SER A 34 -9.32 0.31 -0.02
CA SER A 34 -10.73 0.50 -0.34
C SER A 34 -10.87 1.22 -1.68
N SER A 35 -11.98 1.93 -1.92
CA SER A 35 -12.16 2.70 -3.16
C SER A 35 -11.14 3.83 -3.30
N ASP A 36 -10.86 4.54 -2.23
CA ASP A 36 -10.12 5.80 -2.20
C ASP A 36 -9.16 5.92 -1.02
N THR A 37 -9.02 4.86 -0.23
CA THR A 37 -8.21 4.88 0.99
C THR A 37 -7.30 3.67 1.03
N MET A 38 -6.03 3.88 1.33
CA MET A 38 -5.04 2.86 1.60
C MET A 38 -4.73 2.82 3.09
N VAL A 39 -4.74 1.62 3.67
CA VAL A 39 -4.38 1.39 5.07
C VAL A 39 -3.22 0.41 5.14
N VAL A 40 -2.20 0.80 5.89
CA VAL A 40 -1.01 -0.02 6.12
C VAL A 40 -1.05 -0.60 7.52
N TYR A 41 -0.88 -1.90 7.61
CA TYR A 41 -0.89 -2.65 8.87
C TYR A 41 0.46 -3.28 9.16
N ARG A 42 0.74 -3.41 10.45
CA ARG A 42 1.80 -4.25 11.00
C ARG A 42 1.19 -5.45 11.70
N VAL A 43 1.82 -6.60 11.57
CA VAL A 43 1.48 -7.79 12.36
C VAL A 43 2.19 -7.71 13.71
N VAL A 44 1.42 -7.67 14.78
CA VAL A 44 1.96 -7.63 16.15
C VAL A 44 1.65 -8.96 16.84
N ARG A 45 2.68 -9.54 17.44
CA ARG A 45 2.55 -10.74 18.28
C ARG A 45 2.35 -10.31 19.72
N THR A 46 1.27 -10.77 20.33
CA THR A 46 1.05 -10.60 21.77
C THR A 46 1.40 -11.89 22.47
N VAL A 47 2.31 -11.82 23.43
CA VAL A 47 2.60 -12.95 24.33
C VAL A 47 1.75 -12.72 25.56
N SER A 48 0.73 -13.54 25.76
CA SER A 48 -0.04 -13.51 27.02
C SER A 48 0.82 -14.15 28.11
N ASP A 49 1.35 -13.33 28.99
CA ASP A 49 2.03 -13.78 30.21
C ASP A 49 0.95 -14.09 31.26
N SER A 50 0.14 -15.12 31.01
CA SER A 50 -0.74 -15.66 32.03
C SER A 50 0.10 -16.63 32.86
N GLY A 51 0.49 -16.18 34.07
CA GLY A 51 1.32 -16.91 35.03
C GLY A 51 0.67 -18.18 35.60
N GLU A 52 0.03 -18.99 34.81
CA GLU A 52 -0.37 -20.35 35.12
C GLU A 52 0.31 -21.29 34.14
N GLU A 53 1.15 -22.14 34.69
CA GLU A 53 1.83 -23.25 34.02
C GLU A 53 0.79 -24.24 33.43
N THR A 54 0.28 -23.92 32.23
CA THR A 54 -0.35 -24.88 31.35
C THR A 54 0.22 -24.71 29.94
N ASP A 55 0.83 -25.76 29.53
CA ASP A 55 1.59 -26.12 28.35
C ASP A 55 0.89 -25.77 27.02
N ALA A 56 0.78 -24.48 26.69
CA ALA A 56 0.57 -23.95 25.35
C ALA A 56 0.67 -22.41 25.38
N THR A 57 1.84 -21.86 25.12
CA THR A 57 2.03 -20.44 24.81
C THR A 57 1.17 -20.09 23.59
N LYS A 58 -0.03 -19.58 23.85
CA LYS A 58 -0.96 -19.17 22.80
C LYS A 58 -0.44 -17.87 22.20
N ASN A 59 0.27 -17.98 21.07
CA ASN A 59 0.70 -16.83 20.33
C ASN A 59 -0.51 -16.20 19.65
N GLU A 60 -0.92 -15.04 20.10
CA GLU A 60 -1.95 -14.25 19.44
C GLU A 60 -1.30 -13.23 18.52
N TYR A 61 -1.78 -13.19 17.27
CA TYR A 61 -1.34 -12.21 16.29
C TYR A 61 -2.51 -11.27 15.99
N HIS A 62 -2.25 -9.98 15.97
CA HIS A 62 -3.23 -8.98 15.58
C HIS A 62 -2.64 -7.96 14.62
N LEU A 63 -3.50 -7.35 13.82
CA LEU A 63 -3.13 -6.28 12.91
C LEU A 63 -3.22 -4.93 13.65
N ARG A 64 -2.16 -4.17 13.59
CA ARG A 64 -2.12 -2.80 14.07
C ARG A 64 -1.98 -1.85 12.88
N VAL A 65 -2.84 -0.85 12.81
CA VAL A 65 -2.74 0.22 11.82
C VAL A 65 -1.46 1.01 12.07
N VAL A 66 -0.65 1.18 11.04
CA VAL A 66 0.54 2.02 11.04
C VAL A 66 0.19 3.40 10.52
N CYS A 67 -0.44 3.46 9.35
CA CYS A 67 -0.86 4.70 8.71
C CYS A 67 -2.05 4.45 7.77
N GLU A 68 -2.77 5.53 7.48
CA GLU A 68 -3.91 5.55 6.59
C GLU A 68 -3.78 6.77 5.66
N PHE A 69 -3.97 6.56 4.36
CA PHE A 69 -3.81 7.58 3.33
C PHE A 69 -5.05 7.65 2.44
N PRO A 70 -5.75 8.80 2.45
CA PRO A 70 -6.83 9.05 1.50
C PRO A 70 -6.27 9.49 0.15
N PHE A 71 -6.93 9.09 -0.93
CA PHE A 71 -6.62 9.48 -2.30
C PHE A 71 -7.80 10.20 -2.94
N ALA A 72 -7.51 11.12 -3.85
CA ALA A 72 -8.54 11.86 -4.58
C ALA A 72 -9.23 11.05 -5.69
N GLY A 73 -8.78 9.81 -5.97
CA GLY A 73 -9.29 8.97 -7.03
C GLY A 73 -9.58 7.54 -6.59
N GLU A 74 -10.42 6.85 -7.35
CA GLU A 74 -10.74 5.44 -7.10
C GLU A 74 -9.53 4.56 -7.46
N ILE A 75 -9.03 3.79 -6.49
CA ILE A 75 -7.91 2.86 -6.64
C ILE A 75 -8.43 1.59 -7.32
N LEU A 76 -7.83 1.24 -8.46
CA LEU A 76 -8.20 0.06 -9.25
C LEU A 76 -7.27 -1.12 -9.02
N SER A 77 -5.98 -0.86 -8.82
CA SER A 77 -4.99 -1.90 -8.55
C SER A 77 -3.84 -1.36 -7.72
N ILE A 78 -3.16 -2.29 -7.03
CA ILE A 78 -1.96 -2.02 -6.24
C ILE A 78 -1.01 -3.20 -6.38
N ALA A 79 0.27 -2.91 -6.55
CA ALA A 79 1.32 -3.93 -6.56
C ALA A 79 2.62 -3.39 -5.95
N PRO A 80 3.35 -4.20 -5.17
CA PRO A 80 4.65 -3.82 -4.66
C PRO A 80 5.74 -4.02 -5.73
N ILE A 81 6.68 -3.10 -5.79
CA ILE A 81 7.89 -3.20 -6.60
C ILE A 81 9.08 -3.17 -5.65
N PRO A 82 9.87 -4.26 -5.55
CA PRO A 82 11.03 -4.29 -4.70
C PRO A 82 12.14 -3.40 -5.25
N LEU A 83 12.52 -2.36 -4.50
CA LEU A 83 13.70 -1.57 -4.78
C LEU A 83 14.87 -2.13 -3.97
N LYS A 84 15.88 -2.62 -4.65
CA LYS A 84 17.18 -2.94 -4.03
C LYS A 84 17.90 -1.63 -3.78
N GLN A 85 17.70 -1.03 -2.63
CA GLN A 85 18.54 0.08 -2.19
C GLN A 85 19.86 -0.49 -1.71
N VAL A 86 20.93 -0.19 -2.43
CA VAL A 86 22.30 -0.38 -1.97
C VAL A 86 22.62 0.79 -1.02
N SER A 87 22.03 0.77 0.16
CA SER A 87 22.38 1.73 1.22
C SER A 87 23.32 1.04 2.19
N PRO A 88 24.50 1.61 2.49
CA PRO A 88 25.42 1.05 3.48
C PRO A 88 24.83 1.08 4.92
N TYR A 89 23.70 1.73 5.12
CA TYR A 89 23.03 1.88 6.42
C TYR A 89 21.75 1.04 6.58
N SER A 90 21.34 0.30 5.56
CA SER A 90 20.17 -0.59 5.65
C SER A 90 20.61 -2.02 5.91
N ALA A 91 20.15 -2.61 7.01
CA ALA A 91 20.51 -3.97 7.43
C ALA A 91 20.08 -5.05 6.42
N THR A 92 19.00 -4.84 5.70
CA THR A 92 18.44 -5.77 4.72
C THR A 92 18.48 -5.27 3.28
N GLY A 93 18.64 -3.94 3.08
CA GLY A 93 18.71 -3.31 1.76
C GLY A 93 17.45 -3.49 0.90
N ARG A 94 16.35 -3.95 1.49
CA ARG A 94 15.09 -4.17 0.79
C ARG A 94 14.07 -3.13 1.21
N ARG A 95 13.58 -2.39 0.24
CA ARG A 95 12.48 -1.49 0.42
C ARG A 95 11.60 -1.56 -0.82
N ASP A 96 10.31 -1.62 -0.60
CA ASP A 96 9.36 -1.73 -1.69
C ASP A 96 8.69 -0.37 -1.89
N VAL A 97 8.42 -0.04 -3.15
CA VAL A 97 7.52 1.04 -3.54
C VAL A 97 6.23 0.41 -4.06
N LEU A 98 5.16 1.17 -4.09
CA LEU A 98 3.88 0.69 -4.60
C LEU A 98 3.59 1.34 -5.93
N ILE A 99 3.25 0.53 -6.92
CA ILE A 99 2.60 0.99 -8.13
C ILE A 99 1.09 0.88 -7.94
N MET A 100 0.39 1.97 -8.18
CA MET A 100 -1.05 2.08 -7.99
C MET A 100 -1.69 2.59 -9.26
N SER A 101 -2.75 1.94 -9.73
CA SER A 101 -3.56 2.46 -10.81
C SER A 101 -4.88 3.03 -10.29
N PHE A 102 -5.31 4.12 -10.90
CA PHE A 102 -6.51 4.83 -10.54
C PHE A 102 -7.48 4.90 -11.72
N LYS A 103 -8.76 5.04 -11.39
CA LYS A 103 -9.78 5.32 -12.38
C LYS A 103 -9.47 6.62 -13.11
N GLY A 104 -9.57 6.63 -14.44
CA GLY A 104 -9.19 7.78 -15.27
C GLY A 104 -7.81 7.63 -15.91
N PHE A 105 -7.27 6.41 -15.98
CA PHE A 105 -6.00 6.08 -16.66
C PHE A 105 -4.75 6.70 -16.05
N TYR A 106 -4.74 6.90 -14.73
CA TYR A 106 -3.57 7.34 -13.98
C TYR A 106 -2.86 6.17 -13.34
N VAL A 107 -1.54 6.21 -13.35
CA VAL A 107 -0.68 5.28 -12.61
C VAL A 107 0.32 6.09 -11.81
N SER A 108 0.41 5.82 -10.51
CA SER A 108 1.37 6.46 -9.61
C SER A 108 2.31 5.42 -9.01
N VAL A 109 3.57 5.80 -8.88
CA VAL A 109 4.56 5.07 -8.10
C VAL A 109 4.80 5.85 -6.82
N VAL A 110 4.42 5.27 -5.69
CA VAL A 110 4.48 5.91 -4.38
C VAL A 110 5.44 5.19 -3.45
N ALA A 111 6.13 5.96 -2.62
CA ALA A 111 6.97 5.45 -1.56
C ALA A 111 6.60 6.11 -0.23
N PHE A 112 7.04 5.50 0.86
CA PHE A 112 6.83 5.98 2.21
C PHE A 112 8.11 6.58 2.75
N ASP A 113 8.04 7.82 3.24
CA ASP A 113 9.12 8.44 3.98
C ASP A 113 8.96 8.17 5.48
N THR A 114 9.95 7.48 6.05
CA THR A 114 9.95 7.12 7.48
C THR A 114 10.24 8.30 8.41
N GLN A 115 10.78 9.40 7.90
CA GLN A 115 11.10 10.58 8.73
C GLN A 115 9.89 11.48 8.88
N SER A 116 9.19 11.73 7.78
CA SER A 116 7.98 12.56 7.77
C SER A 116 6.70 11.76 8.04
N GLU A 117 6.76 10.42 7.96
CA GLU A 117 5.61 9.51 8.01
C GLU A 117 4.57 9.81 6.91
N GLU A 118 5.04 10.31 5.78
CA GLU A 118 4.21 10.71 4.66
C GLU A 118 4.45 9.83 3.42
N LEU A 119 3.43 9.79 2.55
CA LEU A 119 3.58 9.27 1.20
C LEU A 119 4.15 10.35 0.30
N TYR A 120 5.14 9.98 -0.51
CA TYR A 120 5.56 10.81 -1.62
C TYR A 120 5.40 10.08 -2.94
N ASN A 121 5.03 10.82 -3.95
CA ASN A 121 4.88 10.33 -5.31
C ASN A 121 6.23 10.42 -6.01
N ILE A 122 6.79 9.25 -6.39
CA ILE A 122 8.03 9.20 -7.16
C ILE A 122 7.74 9.62 -8.59
N GLU A 123 6.65 9.09 -9.17
CA GLU A 123 6.28 9.35 -10.54
C GLU A 123 4.77 9.13 -10.76
N CYS A 124 4.20 9.90 -11.68
CA CYS A 124 2.80 9.79 -12.05
C CYS A 124 2.66 9.83 -13.57
N TYR A 125 2.01 8.82 -14.11
CA TYR A 125 1.76 8.68 -15.54
C TYR A 125 0.28 8.91 -15.84
N ASP A 126 0.01 9.82 -16.77
CA ASP A 126 -1.33 10.11 -17.31
C ASP A 126 -1.44 9.52 -18.71
N PHE A 127 -1.89 8.27 -18.78
CA PHE A 127 -2.01 7.57 -20.06
C PHE A 127 -3.08 8.17 -20.98
N HIS A 128 -3.97 9.00 -20.49
CA HIS A 128 -4.95 9.66 -21.34
C HIS A 128 -4.27 10.68 -22.25
N LYS A 129 -3.29 11.43 -21.76
CA LYS A 129 -2.51 12.40 -22.54
C LYS A 129 -1.53 11.72 -23.49
N GLU A 130 -0.85 10.68 -23.01
CA GLU A 130 0.12 9.95 -23.82
C GLU A 130 -0.53 9.18 -24.97
N ALA A 131 -1.71 8.58 -24.77
CA ALA A 131 -2.44 7.89 -25.82
C ALA A 131 -2.82 8.84 -26.98
N VAL A 132 -3.20 10.06 -26.69
CA VAL A 132 -3.51 11.07 -27.70
C VAL A 132 -2.28 11.44 -28.52
N VAL A 133 -1.13 11.67 -27.85
CA VAL A 133 0.14 11.98 -28.53
C VAL A 133 0.59 10.83 -29.44
N THR A 134 0.45 9.59 -28.98
CA THR A 134 0.85 8.41 -29.76
C THR A 134 -0.03 8.20 -31.02
N ILE A 135 -1.31 8.53 -30.95
CA ILE A 135 -2.21 8.45 -32.10
C ILE A 135 -1.84 9.53 -33.13
N ASP A 136 -1.57 10.74 -32.70
CA ASP A 136 -1.18 11.82 -33.60
C ASP A 136 0.18 11.56 -34.27
N SER A 137 1.16 10.99 -33.54
CA SER A 137 2.46 10.64 -34.12
C SER A 137 2.41 9.48 -35.10
N ARG A 138 1.43 8.57 -34.99
CA ARG A 138 1.22 7.47 -35.93
C ARG A 138 0.50 7.90 -37.22
N SER A 139 -0.24 9.00 -37.18
CA SER A 139 -0.90 9.53 -38.39
C SER A 139 0.07 10.19 -39.36
N GLU A 140 1.29 10.53 -38.94
CA GLU A 140 2.34 11.10 -39.81
C GLU A 140 3.38 10.07 -40.29
N GLY A 141 3.34 8.85 -39.78
CA GLY A 141 4.24 7.77 -40.20
C GLY A 141 3.66 6.93 -41.33
N ASN A 142 4.05 7.19 -42.54
CA ASN A 142 3.83 6.29 -43.70
C ASN A 142 4.25 4.86 -43.33
N CYS A 143 3.30 3.96 -43.21
CA CYS A 143 3.55 2.53 -43.28
C CYS A 143 3.71 2.14 -44.76
N GLU A 144 4.91 2.16 -45.29
CA GLU A 144 5.25 1.36 -46.47
C GLU A 144 5.61 -0.05 -45.97
N TRP A 145 4.86 -1.01 -46.47
CA TRP A 145 5.13 -2.45 -46.40
C TRP A 145 5.79 -2.90 -47.68
#